data_6e1726a70a5e6856c35f60f4c70555af
#
_entry.id   6e1726a70a5e6856c35f60f4c70555af
#
_cell.length_a   1.000
_cell.length_b   1.000
_cell.length_c   1.000
_cell.angle_alpha   90.00
_cell.angle_beta   90.00
_cell.angle_gamma   90.00
#
_symmetry.space_group_name_H-M   'P 1'
#
loop_
_entity.id
_entity.type
_entity.pdbx_description
1 polymer ?
#
loop_
_entity_poly.entity_id
_entity_poly.type
_entity_poly.pdbx_seq_one_letter_code
_entity_poly.pdbx_strand_id
1 'polypeptide(L)'
;KYPPIEGVPALKKEVSRFLKLFMNIEVSPEGCVPVVGSMMGGMAAFLMANRVDKEKNTTLFIDPGFPVQKQQLQVLDFPYETFDIYDYRGERLREKLLEHANRKSISCFIYSNPNNPSWICFTEEELAIIGDVANQHDIIVIEDLAYFGMDFRHDYSQPGKPPFQPTVANYTDNYMLLLSSSKAFSYAGERIGALIMSDNLFNRKYFTILLTFFIKF
;
A
#
# COMPACT_ATOMS: atom_id res chain seq x y z
N LYS A 1 -18.45 11.34 -24.63
CA LYS A 1 -18.63 10.01 -24.06
C LYS A 1 -17.94 9.98 -22.69
N TYR A 2 -18.66 9.61 -21.64
CA TYR A 2 -18.06 9.50 -20.30
C TYR A 2 -16.97 8.41 -20.31
N PRO A 3 -15.82 8.64 -19.63
CA PRO A 3 -14.83 7.59 -19.43
C PRO A 3 -15.38 6.46 -18.54
N PRO A 4 -14.77 5.26 -18.56
CA PRO A 4 -15.11 4.20 -17.63
C PRO A 4 -15.01 4.68 -16.17
N ILE A 5 -15.91 4.22 -15.30
CA ILE A 5 -15.98 4.61 -13.89
C ILE A 5 -14.72 4.20 -13.14
N GLU A 6 -14.16 3.05 -13.48
CA GLU A 6 -12.93 2.49 -12.89
C GLU A 6 -11.65 3.19 -13.34
N GLY A 7 -11.78 4.27 -14.10
CA GLY A 7 -10.67 5.07 -14.60
C GLY A 7 -10.39 4.90 -16.08
N VAL A 8 -9.64 5.85 -16.64
CA VAL A 8 -9.26 5.87 -18.06
C VAL A 8 -8.28 4.72 -18.34
N PRO A 9 -8.57 3.81 -19.29
CA PRO A 9 -7.70 2.65 -19.55
C PRO A 9 -6.25 3.01 -19.88
N ALA A 10 -6.02 4.12 -20.59
CA ALA A 10 -4.68 4.61 -20.88
C ALA A 10 -3.89 4.93 -19.61
N LEU A 11 -4.50 5.59 -18.61
CA LEU A 11 -3.83 5.90 -17.34
C LEU A 11 -3.52 4.62 -16.55
N LYS A 12 -4.45 3.69 -16.47
CA LYS A 12 -4.27 2.39 -15.79
C LYS A 12 -3.09 1.61 -16.40
N LYS A 13 -3.01 1.57 -17.73
CA LYS A 13 -1.90 0.94 -18.46
C LYS A 13 -0.56 1.62 -18.16
N GLU A 14 -0.51 2.94 -18.13
CA GLU A 14 0.73 3.66 -17.84
C GLU A 14 1.15 3.52 -16.37
N VAL A 15 0.21 3.43 -15.42
CA VAL A 15 0.53 3.10 -14.02
C VAL A 15 1.14 1.69 -13.93
N SER A 16 0.54 0.69 -14.57
CA SER A 16 1.10 -0.67 -14.63
C SER A 16 2.51 -0.67 -15.25
N ARG A 17 2.71 0.07 -16.36
CA ARG A 17 4.02 0.23 -16.99
C ARG A 17 5.02 0.92 -16.07
N PHE A 18 4.61 1.95 -15.33
CA PHE A 18 5.46 2.64 -14.36
C PHE A 18 5.96 1.69 -13.27
N LEU A 19 5.09 0.87 -12.70
CA LEU A 19 5.46 -0.14 -11.71
C LEU A 19 6.50 -1.12 -12.25
N LYS A 20 6.33 -1.59 -13.47
CA LYS A 20 7.33 -2.46 -14.13
C LYS A 20 8.68 -1.79 -14.31
N LEU A 21 8.67 -0.52 -14.75
CA LEU A 21 9.91 0.19 -15.07
C LEU A 21 10.71 0.63 -13.83
N PHE A 22 10.04 0.97 -12.72
CA PHE A 22 10.70 1.58 -11.57
C PHE A 22 10.70 0.70 -10.31
N MET A 23 9.87 -0.32 -10.25
CA MET A 23 9.77 -1.25 -9.11
C MET A 23 10.01 -2.71 -9.52
N ASN A 24 10.11 -2.98 -10.81
CA ASN A 24 10.27 -4.33 -11.39
C ASN A 24 9.18 -5.33 -10.95
N ILE A 25 7.95 -4.83 -10.75
CA ILE A 25 6.78 -5.66 -10.46
C ILE A 25 5.80 -5.66 -11.63
N GLU A 26 5.09 -6.75 -11.80
CA GLU A 26 4.04 -6.89 -12.81
C GLU A 26 2.68 -6.88 -12.15
N VAL A 27 1.86 -5.91 -12.54
CA VAL A 27 0.47 -5.77 -12.06
C VAL A 27 -0.40 -5.50 -13.28
N SER A 28 -1.51 -6.21 -13.38
CA SER A 28 -2.49 -5.97 -14.43
C SER A 28 -3.03 -4.53 -14.36
N PRO A 29 -3.25 -3.87 -15.51
CA PRO A 29 -3.89 -2.55 -15.53
C PRO A 29 -5.23 -2.49 -14.78
N GLU A 30 -5.96 -3.61 -14.72
CA GLU A 30 -7.21 -3.71 -13.98
C GLU A 30 -7.02 -3.43 -12.48
N GLY A 31 -5.93 -3.94 -11.88
CA GLY A 31 -5.56 -3.69 -10.49
C GLY A 31 -5.04 -2.28 -10.19
N CYS A 32 -4.79 -1.47 -11.22
CA CYS A 32 -4.33 -0.09 -11.08
C CYS A 32 -5.54 0.87 -11.12
N VAL A 33 -6.03 1.31 -9.95
CA VAL A 33 -7.22 2.14 -9.83
C VAL A 33 -6.82 3.60 -9.59
N PRO A 34 -7.08 4.53 -10.53
CA PRO A 34 -6.86 5.96 -10.30
C PRO A 34 -7.69 6.49 -9.14
N VAL A 35 -7.06 7.33 -8.30
CA VAL A 35 -7.71 7.93 -7.12
C VAL A 35 -7.36 9.42 -7.02
N VAL A 36 -8.18 10.18 -6.29
CA VAL A 36 -7.98 11.61 -6.06
C VAL A 36 -6.90 11.82 -4.99
N GLY A 37 -5.64 11.57 -5.39
CA GLY A 37 -4.49 11.52 -4.50
C GLY A 37 -4.46 10.24 -3.64
N SER A 38 -3.27 9.88 -3.13
CA SER A 38 -3.10 8.67 -2.29
C SER A 38 -3.93 8.69 -1.00
N MET A 39 -4.35 9.87 -0.54
CA MET A 39 -5.25 10.01 0.63
C MET A 39 -6.60 9.31 0.40
N MET A 40 -7.22 9.51 -0.76
CA MET A 40 -8.46 8.81 -1.12
C MET A 40 -8.19 7.31 -1.29
N GLY A 41 -7.07 6.96 -1.91
CA GLY A 41 -6.61 5.57 -2.04
C GLY A 41 -6.46 4.89 -0.68
N GLY A 42 -5.86 5.56 0.30
CA GLY A 42 -5.71 5.06 1.67
C GLY A 42 -7.04 4.79 2.35
N MET A 43 -7.98 5.73 2.25
CA MET A 43 -9.33 5.54 2.80
C MET A 43 -10.05 4.33 2.18
N ALA A 44 -9.96 4.18 0.86
CA ALA A 44 -10.51 3.03 0.15
C ALA A 44 -9.83 1.71 0.58
N ALA A 45 -8.50 1.72 0.69
CA ALA A 45 -7.72 0.56 1.13
C ALA A 45 -8.11 0.11 2.54
N PHE A 46 -8.24 1.03 3.50
CA PHE A 46 -8.68 0.73 4.86
C PHE A 46 -10.09 0.14 4.89
N LEU A 47 -11.00 0.74 4.15
CA LEU A 47 -12.37 0.27 4.09
C LEU A 47 -12.46 -1.15 3.51
N MET A 48 -11.69 -1.43 2.46
CA MET A 48 -11.61 -2.77 1.87
C MET A 48 -10.96 -3.76 2.83
N ALA A 49 -9.75 -3.47 3.34
CA ALA A 49 -9.00 -4.39 4.17
C ALA A 49 -9.75 -4.76 5.47
N ASN A 50 -10.43 -3.80 6.10
CA ASN A 50 -11.14 -4.02 7.36
C ASN A 50 -12.56 -4.59 7.21
N ARG A 51 -13.05 -4.82 5.98
CA ARG A 51 -14.39 -5.38 5.73
C ARG A 51 -14.42 -6.71 4.99
N VAL A 52 -13.26 -7.17 4.53
CA VAL A 52 -13.15 -8.48 3.83
C VAL A 52 -13.46 -9.63 4.77
N ASP A 53 -12.94 -9.58 5.97
CA ASP A 53 -13.16 -10.56 7.02
C ASP A 53 -13.71 -9.85 8.26
N LYS A 54 -14.86 -10.29 8.75
CA LYS A 54 -15.51 -9.68 9.92
C LYS A 54 -14.74 -9.91 11.24
N GLU A 55 -13.94 -10.97 11.29
CA GLU A 55 -13.11 -11.30 12.45
C GLU A 55 -11.79 -10.53 12.45
N LYS A 56 -11.40 -9.97 11.29
CA LYS A 56 -10.17 -9.20 11.08
C LYS A 56 -10.51 -7.78 10.66
N ASN A 57 -10.57 -6.88 11.60
CA ASN A 57 -10.93 -5.47 11.35
C ASN A 57 -9.97 -4.45 11.97
N THR A 58 -8.82 -4.89 12.46
CA THR A 58 -7.84 -4.04 13.13
C THR A 58 -6.66 -3.76 12.20
N THR A 59 -6.33 -2.48 12.00
CA THR A 59 -5.16 -2.05 11.25
C THR A 59 -3.95 -1.92 12.17
N LEU A 60 -2.81 -2.53 11.82
CA LEU A 60 -1.56 -2.36 12.53
C LEU A 60 -0.68 -1.32 11.81
N PHE A 61 -0.39 -0.21 12.49
CA PHE A 61 0.56 0.79 12.03
C PHE A 61 1.98 0.45 12.44
N ILE A 62 2.89 0.41 11.46
CA ILE A 62 4.33 0.42 11.70
C ILE A 62 4.75 1.89 11.75
N ASP A 63 4.73 2.44 12.97
CA ASP A 63 4.98 3.86 13.23
C ASP A 63 6.49 4.20 13.29
N PRO A 64 6.85 5.48 13.15
CA PRO A 64 6.00 6.64 12.96
C PRO A 64 5.35 6.64 11.59
N GLY A 65 4.12 7.16 11.48
CA GLY A 65 3.35 7.20 10.26
C GLY A 65 2.62 8.53 10.07
N PHE A 66 1.99 8.68 8.91
CA PHE A 66 1.26 9.90 8.58
C PHE A 66 -0.05 9.97 9.40
N PRO A 67 -0.22 11.01 10.28
CA PRO A 67 -1.29 11.02 11.28
C PRO A 67 -2.71 10.97 10.70
N VAL A 68 -2.89 11.50 9.49
CA VAL A 68 -4.21 11.55 8.84
C VAL A 68 -4.77 10.16 8.55
N GLN A 69 -3.90 9.16 8.34
CA GLN A 69 -4.33 7.77 8.13
C GLN A 69 -5.03 7.20 9.37
N LYS A 70 -4.56 7.53 10.57
CA LYS A 70 -5.25 7.16 11.84
C LYS A 70 -6.59 7.88 11.98
N GLN A 71 -6.65 9.16 11.59
CA GLN A 71 -7.92 9.92 11.56
C GLN A 71 -8.92 9.30 10.60
N GLN A 72 -8.48 8.80 9.44
CA GLN A 72 -9.35 8.08 8.50
C GLN A 72 -9.98 6.85 9.13
N LEU A 73 -9.19 6.04 9.87
CA LEU A 73 -9.74 4.88 10.58
C LEU A 73 -10.73 5.27 11.67
N GLN A 74 -10.46 6.35 12.41
CA GLN A 74 -11.41 6.88 13.39
C GLN A 74 -12.75 7.28 12.76
N VAL A 75 -12.72 7.96 11.60
CA VAL A 75 -13.93 8.32 10.85
C VAL A 75 -14.68 7.09 10.34
N LEU A 76 -13.95 6.02 9.98
CA LEU A 76 -14.52 4.76 9.49
C LEU A 76 -14.97 3.83 10.62
N ASP A 77 -14.72 4.20 11.88
CA ASP A 77 -14.99 3.38 13.08
C ASP A 77 -14.27 2.02 13.07
N PHE A 78 -13.01 2.01 12.63
CA PHE A 78 -12.15 0.83 12.68
C PHE A 78 -11.07 0.97 13.75
N PRO A 79 -10.82 -0.11 14.53
CA PRO A 79 -9.74 -0.13 15.51
C PRO A 79 -8.38 -0.18 14.83
N TYR A 80 -7.37 0.35 15.54
CA TYR A 80 -5.98 0.21 15.12
C TYR A 80 -5.06 -0.03 16.31
N GLU A 81 -3.94 -0.69 16.04
CA GLU A 81 -2.80 -0.87 16.94
C GLU A 81 -1.56 -0.22 16.32
N THR A 82 -0.55 0.05 17.13
CA THR A 82 0.70 0.66 16.67
C THR A 82 1.91 0.08 17.38
N PHE A 83 3.07 0.11 16.74
CA PHE A 83 4.37 -0.02 17.37
C PHE A 83 5.41 0.84 16.66
N ASP A 84 6.46 1.25 17.37
CA ASP A 84 7.52 2.08 16.81
C ASP A 84 8.60 1.21 16.16
N ILE A 85 8.84 1.42 14.85
CA ILE A 85 9.84 0.67 14.07
C ILE A 85 11.27 0.89 14.54
N TYR A 86 11.57 2.02 15.21
CA TYR A 86 12.91 2.29 15.71
C TYR A 86 13.38 1.24 16.72
N ASP A 87 12.46 0.67 17.48
CA ASP A 87 12.75 -0.37 18.48
C ASP A 87 12.83 -1.78 17.85
N TYR A 88 12.36 -1.96 16.61
CA TYR A 88 12.16 -3.26 15.99
C TYR A 88 12.67 -3.32 14.56
N ARG A 89 13.96 -3.04 14.33
CA ARG A 89 14.61 -3.17 13.02
C ARG A 89 15.14 -4.59 12.81
N GLY A 90 15.25 -4.98 11.52
CA GLY A 90 15.76 -6.29 11.13
C GLY A 90 14.88 -7.44 11.66
N GLU A 91 15.48 -8.52 12.17
CA GLU A 91 14.73 -9.71 12.61
C GLU A 91 13.81 -9.46 13.82
N ARG A 92 14.10 -8.44 14.64
CA ARG A 92 13.17 -8.03 15.72
C ARG A 92 11.81 -7.55 15.19
N LEU A 93 11.77 -7.11 13.92
CA LEU A 93 10.50 -6.76 13.25
C LEU A 93 9.60 -7.98 13.12
N ARG A 94 10.16 -9.15 12.78
CA ARG A 94 9.41 -10.42 12.69
C ARG A 94 8.73 -10.77 14.00
N GLU A 95 9.46 -10.74 15.09
CA GLU A 95 8.92 -11.04 16.43
C GLU A 95 7.76 -10.10 16.76
N LYS A 96 7.93 -8.80 16.47
CA LYS A 96 6.90 -7.79 16.78
C LYS A 96 5.65 -7.95 15.90
N LEU A 97 5.81 -8.20 14.63
CA LEU A 97 4.68 -8.46 13.74
C LEU A 97 3.92 -9.72 14.13
N LEU A 98 4.61 -10.80 14.49
CA LEU A 98 3.98 -12.04 14.96
C LEU A 98 3.23 -11.86 16.28
N GLU A 99 3.75 -11.04 17.22
CA GLU A 99 3.05 -10.70 18.46
C GLU A 99 1.64 -10.15 18.18
N HIS A 100 1.51 -9.24 17.19
CA HIS A 100 0.22 -8.68 16.80
C HIS A 100 -0.60 -9.66 15.95
N ALA A 101 0.00 -10.29 14.94
CA ALA A 101 -0.69 -11.18 14.01
C ALA A 101 -1.32 -12.41 14.70
N ASN A 102 -0.68 -12.94 15.74
CA ASN A 102 -1.19 -14.08 16.52
C ASN A 102 -2.49 -13.77 17.28
N ARG A 103 -2.85 -12.50 17.47
CA ARG A 103 -4.15 -12.09 18.04
C ARG A 103 -5.32 -12.32 17.09
N LYS A 104 -5.05 -12.62 15.81
CA LYS A 104 -6.02 -12.93 14.75
C LYS A 104 -7.01 -11.82 14.39
N SER A 105 -6.93 -10.65 14.99
CA SER A 105 -7.79 -9.48 14.69
C SER A 105 -7.21 -8.58 13.60
N ILE A 106 -5.92 -8.72 13.27
CA ILE A 106 -5.23 -7.85 12.32
C ILE A 106 -5.68 -8.16 10.89
N SER A 107 -6.25 -7.17 10.23
CA SER A 107 -6.67 -7.19 8.82
C SER A 107 -5.57 -6.75 7.88
N CYS A 108 -4.84 -5.70 8.28
CA CYS A 108 -3.77 -5.16 7.46
C CYS A 108 -2.65 -4.52 8.29
N PHE A 109 -1.45 -4.51 7.69
CA PHE A 109 -0.32 -3.67 8.10
C PHE A 109 -0.29 -2.41 7.25
N ILE A 110 0.15 -1.28 7.81
CA ILE A 110 0.41 -0.07 7.04
C ILE A 110 1.70 0.61 7.46
N TYR A 111 2.45 1.08 6.48
CA TYR A 111 3.63 1.93 6.63
C TYR A 111 3.86 2.72 5.34
N SER A 112 4.72 3.76 5.39
CA SER A 112 5.20 4.45 4.19
C SER A 112 6.68 4.15 3.92
N ASN A 113 7.07 4.11 2.65
CA ASN A 113 8.42 3.76 2.22
C ASN A 113 8.87 4.57 0.97
N PRO A 114 9.76 5.57 1.11
CA PRO A 114 10.32 6.14 2.35
C PRO A 114 9.26 6.66 3.31
N ASN A 115 9.59 6.62 4.60
CA ASN A 115 8.62 6.94 5.66
C ASN A 115 8.46 8.46 5.88
N ASN A 116 7.24 8.87 6.15
CA ASN A 116 6.91 10.19 6.66
C ASN A 116 6.37 10.05 8.11
N PRO A 117 7.01 10.66 9.14
CA PRO A 117 8.01 11.73 9.07
C PRO A 117 9.48 11.27 9.27
N SER A 118 9.73 10.00 9.55
CA SER A 118 11.05 9.53 10.02
C SER A 118 12.13 9.43 8.94
N TRP A 119 11.72 9.41 7.67
CA TRP A 119 12.59 9.13 6.52
C TRP A 119 13.23 7.75 6.52
N ILE A 120 12.76 6.82 7.35
CA ILE A 120 13.18 5.43 7.31
C ILE A 120 12.83 4.85 5.94
N CYS A 121 13.81 4.19 5.33
CA CYS A 121 13.61 3.33 4.18
C CYS A 121 13.75 1.88 4.66
N PHE A 122 12.75 1.05 4.40
CA PHE A 122 12.81 -0.36 4.73
C PHE A 122 13.82 -1.08 3.85
N THR A 123 14.59 -1.99 4.45
CA THR A 123 15.48 -2.87 3.69
C THR A 123 14.70 -3.97 2.98
N GLU A 124 15.30 -4.61 1.96
CA GLU A 124 14.67 -5.76 1.29
C GLU A 124 14.40 -6.91 2.28
N GLU A 125 15.30 -7.12 3.26
CA GLU A 125 15.12 -8.11 4.33
C GLU A 125 13.89 -7.78 5.21
N GLU A 126 13.71 -6.51 5.59
CA GLU A 126 12.55 -6.08 6.37
C GLU A 126 11.25 -6.19 5.57
N LEU A 127 11.28 -5.86 4.27
CA LEU A 127 10.13 -6.05 3.39
C LEU A 127 9.79 -7.53 3.20
N ALA A 128 10.79 -8.39 3.10
CA ALA A 128 10.60 -9.84 3.06
C ALA A 128 9.96 -10.36 4.36
N ILE A 129 10.41 -9.88 5.52
CA ILE A 129 9.80 -10.21 6.83
C ILE A 129 8.33 -9.80 6.87
N ILE A 130 8.01 -8.58 6.44
CA ILE A 130 6.62 -8.09 6.40
C ILE A 130 5.78 -8.98 5.47
N GLY A 131 6.29 -9.30 4.28
CA GLY A 131 5.62 -10.16 3.31
C GLY A 131 5.40 -11.59 3.85
N ASP A 132 6.40 -12.18 4.48
CA ASP A 132 6.31 -13.52 5.06
C ASP A 132 5.22 -13.60 6.13
N VAL A 133 5.22 -12.67 7.08
CA VAL A 133 4.21 -12.64 8.16
C VAL A 133 2.82 -12.39 7.58
N ALA A 134 2.71 -11.50 6.59
CA ALA A 134 1.46 -11.25 5.91
C ALA A 134 0.90 -12.50 5.22
N ASN A 135 1.76 -13.28 4.55
CA ASN A 135 1.37 -14.54 3.90
C ASN A 135 0.94 -15.60 4.92
N GLN A 136 1.67 -15.75 6.02
CA GLN A 136 1.37 -16.75 7.05
C GLN A 136 0.02 -16.52 7.74
N HIS A 137 -0.38 -15.27 7.88
CA HIS A 137 -1.59 -14.87 8.63
C HIS A 137 -2.71 -14.32 7.74
N ASP A 138 -2.58 -14.38 6.42
CA ASP A 138 -3.53 -13.78 5.45
C ASP A 138 -3.85 -12.32 5.83
N ILE A 139 -2.81 -11.52 6.01
CA ILE A 139 -2.88 -10.09 6.33
C ILE A 139 -2.57 -9.30 5.06
N ILE A 140 -3.29 -8.21 4.83
CA ILE A 140 -3.04 -7.31 3.70
C ILE A 140 -1.96 -6.31 4.10
N VAL A 141 -1.01 -6.03 3.21
CA VAL A 141 -0.01 -4.98 3.43
C VAL A 141 -0.37 -3.75 2.59
N ILE A 142 -0.60 -2.63 3.27
CA ILE A 142 -0.80 -1.33 2.63
C ILE A 142 0.52 -0.57 2.68
N GLU A 143 1.21 -0.46 1.55
CA GLU A 143 2.47 0.28 1.44
C GLU A 143 2.22 1.64 0.82
N ASP A 144 2.44 2.71 1.59
CA ASP A 144 2.28 4.09 1.12
C ASP A 144 3.58 4.58 0.46
N LEU A 145 3.52 4.72 -0.86
CA LEU A 145 4.63 5.15 -1.72
C LEU A 145 4.50 6.64 -2.13
N ALA A 146 3.91 7.48 -1.27
CA ALA A 146 3.80 8.92 -1.55
C ALA A 146 5.16 9.58 -1.78
N TYR A 147 6.23 9.05 -1.18
CA TYR A 147 7.62 9.50 -1.34
C TYR A 147 8.44 8.58 -2.25
N PHE A 148 7.79 7.93 -3.21
CA PHE A 148 8.42 7.07 -4.21
C PHE A 148 9.68 7.71 -4.80
N GLY A 149 10.77 6.93 -4.92
CA GLY A 149 12.03 7.35 -5.51
C GLY A 149 12.84 8.38 -4.69
N MET A 150 12.40 8.73 -3.48
CA MET A 150 13.04 9.76 -2.65
C MET A 150 13.98 9.16 -1.57
N ASP A 151 14.44 7.95 -1.71
CA ASP A 151 15.61 7.44 -1.01
C ASP A 151 16.86 7.92 -1.76
N PHE A 152 17.41 9.06 -1.34
CA PHE A 152 18.55 9.71 -2.02
C PHE A 152 19.90 9.00 -1.88
N ARG A 153 19.93 7.84 -1.24
CA ARG A 153 21.11 6.96 -1.22
C ARG A 153 21.28 6.17 -2.52
N HIS A 154 20.23 6.10 -3.32
CA HIS A 154 20.17 5.33 -4.55
C HIS A 154 19.58 6.16 -5.71
N ASP A 155 20.02 5.89 -6.93
CA ASP A 155 19.42 6.48 -8.13
C ASP A 155 18.37 5.52 -8.72
N TYR A 156 17.10 5.80 -8.44
CA TYR A 156 15.95 5.08 -8.98
C TYR A 156 15.40 5.69 -10.29
N SER A 157 16.12 6.63 -10.91
CA SER A 157 15.62 7.39 -12.07
C SER A 157 15.68 6.64 -13.40
N GLN A 158 16.38 5.51 -13.45
CA GLN A 158 16.64 4.76 -14.68
C GLN A 158 15.54 3.75 -14.99
N PRO A 159 14.63 4.02 -15.96
CA PRO A 159 13.52 3.11 -16.22
C PRO A 159 14.01 1.76 -16.76
N GLY A 160 13.52 0.68 -16.15
CA GLY A 160 13.83 -0.69 -16.52
C GLY A 160 15.24 -1.17 -16.16
N LYS A 161 15.98 -0.41 -15.34
CA LYS A 161 17.33 -0.74 -14.89
C LYS A 161 17.45 -0.65 -13.37
N PRO A 162 18.17 -1.60 -12.73
CA PRO A 162 18.43 -1.51 -11.30
C PRO A 162 19.32 -0.30 -10.95
N PRO A 163 19.27 0.21 -9.70
CA PRO A 163 18.38 -0.30 -8.64
C PRO A 163 16.92 0.09 -8.86
N PHE A 164 15.99 -0.79 -8.42
CA PHE A 164 14.56 -0.50 -8.41
C PHE A 164 14.12 -0.07 -7.01
N GLN A 165 13.07 0.75 -6.92
CA GLN A 165 12.47 1.09 -5.63
C GLN A 165 12.03 -0.20 -4.91
N PRO A 166 12.58 -0.49 -3.71
CA PRO A 166 12.17 -1.66 -2.93
C PRO A 166 10.69 -1.57 -2.53
N THR A 167 10.00 -2.70 -2.58
CA THR A 167 8.57 -2.81 -2.26
C THR A 167 8.23 -4.18 -1.71
N VAL A 168 7.24 -4.23 -0.81
CA VAL A 168 6.71 -5.49 -0.29
C VAL A 168 6.07 -6.38 -1.38
N ALA A 169 5.69 -5.79 -2.51
CA ALA A 169 5.08 -6.51 -3.64
C ALA A 169 6.01 -7.60 -4.24
N ASN A 170 7.30 -7.57 -3.93
CA ASN A 170 8.24 -8.63 -4.31
C ASN A 170 8.16 -9.87 -3.40
N TYR A 171 7.48 -9.79 -2.25
CA TYR A 171 7.51 -10.82 -1.20
C TYR A 171 6.13 -11.36 -0.81
N THR A 172 5.07 -10.73 -1.27
CA THR A 172 3.69 -11.17 -1.02
C THR A 172 2.76 -10.73 -2.16
N ASP A 173 1.70 -11.52 -2.38
CA ASP A 173 0.57 -11.12 -3.24
C ASP A 173 -0.59 -10.49 -2.44
N ASN A 174 -0.43 -10.34 -1.12
CA ASN A 174 -1.42 -9.69 -0.26
C ASN A 174 -1.09 -8.20 -0.08
N TYR A 175 -0.95 -7.43 -1.15
CA TYR A 175 -0.58 -6.04 -1.05
C TYR A 175 -1.54 -5.07 -1.73
N MET A 176 -1.57 -3.86 -1.17
CA MET A 176 -2.09 -2.64 -1.80
C MET A 176 -1.00 -1.57 -1.75
N LEU A 177 -0.69 -0.95 -2.90
CA LEU A 177 0.25 0.15 -2.98
C LEU A 177 -0.50 1.46 -3.19
N LEU A 178 -0.10 2.51 -2.47
CA LEU A 178 -0.64 3.86 -2.63
C LEU A 178 0.39 4.71 -3.36
N LEU A 179 0.21 4.90 -4.66
CA LEU A 179 1.09 5.75 -5.47
C LEU A 179 0.55 7.18 -5.52
N SER A 180 1.43 8.17 -5.45
CA SER A 180 1.07 9.58 -5.49
C SER A 180 1.99 10.39 -6.39
N SER A 181 1.42 11.30 -7.17
CA SER A 181 2.19 12.30 -7.92
C SER A 181 2.62 13.49 -7.06
N SER A 182 2.07 13.61 -5.85
CA SER A 182 2.18 14.83 -5.02
C SER A 182 3.61 15.22 -4.68
N LYS A 183 4.48 14.24 -4.42
CA LYS A 183 5.87 14.46 -3.96
C LYS A 183 6.86 14.23 -5.08
N ALA A 184 6.98 13.02 -5.60
CA ALA A 184 7.96 12.63 -6.61
C ALA A 184 7.86 13.47 -7.91
N PHE A 185 6.66 13.94 -8.25
CA PHE A 185 6.43 14.76 -9.45
C PHE A 185 6.06 16.21 -9.15
N SER A 186 6.10 16.65 -7.88
CA SER A 186 5.70 18.01 -7.46
C SER A 186 4.29 18.42 -7.91
N TYR A 187 3.36 17.46 -7.97
CA TYR A 187 2.00 17.60 -8.53
C TYR A 187 0.92 17.50 -7.46
N ALA A 188 1.18 18.05 -6.27
CA ALA A 188 0.27 17.92 -5.13
C ALA A 188 -1.12 18.52 -5.38
N GLY A 189 -1.17 19.65 -6.12
CA GLY A 189 -2.44 20.36 -6.45
C GLY A 189 -3.34 19.58 -7.39
N GLU A 190 -2.79 18.77 -8.28
CA GLU A 190 -3.52 18.05 -9.33
C GLU A 190 -4.27 16.80 -8.80
N ARG A 191 -4.02 16.42 -7.58
CA ARG A 191 -4.71 15.29 -6.91
C ARG A 191 -4.66 13.98 -7.67
N ILE A 192 -3.52 13.66 -8.29
CA ILE A 192 -3.31 12.43 -9.05
C ILE A 192 -2.66 11.37 -8.15
N GLY A 193 -3.27 10.21 -8.10
CA GLY A 193 -2.74 9.02 -7.41
C GLY A 193 -3.33 7.75 -7.97
N ALA A 194 -2.85 6.62 -7.49
CA ALA A 194 -3.41 5.31 -7.79
C ALA A 194 -3.38 4.42 -6.55
N LEU A 195 -4.45 3.65 -6.36
CA LEU A 195 -4.48 2.48 -5.51
C LEU A 195 -4.18 1.28 -6.39
N ILE A 196 -3.10 0.58 -6.09
CA ILE A 196 -2.68 -0.62 -6.83
C ILE A 196 -2.92 -1.84 -5.95
N MET A 197 -3.57 -2.84 -6.52
CA MET A 197 -3.76 -4.14 -5.88
C MET A 197 -3.08 -5.23 -6.69
N SER A 198 -2.51 -6.22 -6.01
CA SER A 198 -2.05 -7.43 -6.69
C SER A 198 -3.19 -8.06 -7.49
N ASP A 199 -2.86 -8.81 -8.54
CA ASP A 199 -3.86 -9.53 -9.32
C ASP A 199 -4.62 -10.54 -8.45
N ASN A 200 -3.97 -11.12 -7.44
CA ASN A 200 -4.59 -12.02 -6.47
C ASN A 200 -5.67 -11.29 -5.65
N LEU A 201 -5.36 -10.13 -5.06
CA LEU A 201 -6.34 -9.36 -4.29
C LEU A 201 -7.47 -8.83 -5.18
N PHE A 202 -7.13 -8.32 -6.36
CA PHE A 202 -8.11 -7.77 -7.30
C PHE A 202 -9.13 -8.84 -7.74
N ASN A 203 -8.70 -10.08 -7.92
CA ASN A 203 -9.56 -11.20 -8.34
C ASN A 203 -10.33 -11.83 -7.18
N ARG A 204 -10.04 -11.51 -5.92
CA ARG A 204 -10.85 -11.95 -4.78
C ARG A 204 -12.25 -11.34 -4.90
N LYS A 205 -13.28 -12.19 -4.88
CA LYS A 205 -14.70 -11.83 -5.11
C LYS A 205 -15.17 -10.62 -4.28
N TYR A 206 -14.66 -10.48 -3.06
CA TYR A 206 -15.00 -9.38 -2.16
C TYR A 206 -14.46 -8.03 -2.62
N PHE A 207 -13.24 -7.98 -3.12
CA PHE A 207 -12.63 -6.76 -3.65
C PHE A 207 -13.37 -6.25 -4.89
N THR A 208 -13.74 -7.16 -5.78
CA THR A 208 -14.53 -6.80 -6.97
C THR A 208 -15.89 -6.20 -6.59
N ILE A 209 -16.55 -6.74 -5.56
CA ILE A 209 -17.84 -6.21 -5.06
C ILE A 209 -17.65 -4.81 -4.44
N LEU A 210 -16.63 -4.63 -3.59
CA LEU A 210 -16.37 -3.34 -2.95
C LEU A 210 -15.92 -2.28 -3.96
N LEU A 211 -15.05 -2.60 -4.90
CA LEU A 211 -14.71 -1.72 -6.00
C LEU A 211 -15.94 -1.32 -6.81
N THR A 212 -16.80 -2.28 -7.15
CA THR A 212 -18.05 -1.99 -7.87
C THR A 212 -18.97 -1.06 -7.07
N PHE A 213 -18.99 -1.20 -5.74
CA PHE A 213 -19.77 -0.32 -4.86
C PHE A 213 -19.21 1.10 -4.80
N PHE A 214 -17.88 1.25 -4.65
CA PHE A 214 -17.22 2.56 -4.61
C PHE A 214 -17.15 3.27 -5.95
N ILE A 215 -17.14 2.51 -7.04
CA ILE A 215 -17.05 3.05 -8.40
C ILE A 215 -18.44 3.42 -8.95
N LYS A 216 -19.53 2.87 -8.39
CA LYS A 216 -20.90 3.12 -8.85
C LYS A 216 -21.64 4.23 -8.12
N PHE A 217 -21.01 4.89 -7.15
CA PHE A 217 -21.50 6.09 -6.46
C PHE A 217 -20.52 7.25 -6.62
#